data_bbf1e00be86b3ab6c66f442ff30ec1dd
#
_entry.id   bbf1e00be86b3ab6c66f442ff30ec1dd
#
_cell.length_a   1.000
_cell.length_b   1.000
_cell.length_c   1.000
_cell.angle_alpha   90.00
_cell.angle_beta   90.00
_cell.angle_gamma   90.00
#
_symmetry.space_group_name_H-M   'P 1'
#
loop_
_entity.id
_entity.type
_entity.pdbx_description
1 polymer ?
#
loop_
_entity_poly.entity_id
_entity_poly.type
_entity_poly.pdbx_seq_one_letter_code
_entity_poly.pdbx_strand_id
1 'polypeptide(L)'
;MFKNIAKFFAVALIALSISNIAKSETVIKVADFQAGVGGITNAYADFIEEFEAANPGVKVEYTQYTVVTYNEYLKPALSSGQGPDVFAVYPGPDVDEVVNAGHLLNLTDAIDDEWKSWLGDNINIPELNRNGNMYMAPQDAFTEEIWVYKDMIADLGFELPAFGDSYTVDEWIEISKAAKAKDLDGLMFGPVEQWCVFDGFANFVNQGNPDYPTDSLGLALDGEISWDQPMFRDALNAYKKMHDAGVWRADSLGMDYQVQAWGKWIDREG
;
A
#
# COMPACT_ATOMS: atom_id res chain seq x y z
N MET A 1 56.13 18.47 -47.12
CA MET A 1 55.38 17.24 -46.85
C MET A 1 55.11 17.04 -45.33
N PHE A 2 56.00 17.42 -44.44
CA PHE A 2 55.84 17.22 -42.98
C PHE A 2 54.83 18.16 -42.30
N LYS A 3 54.52 19.34 -42.84
CA LYS A 3 53.58 20.29 -42.23
C LYS A 3 52.09 19.87 -42.30
N ASN A 4 51.72 19.01 -43.24
CA ASN A 4 50.34 18.54 -43.38
C ASN A 4 50.04 17.31 -42.53
N ILE A 5 51.06 16.52 -42.17
CA ILE A 5 50.91 15.35 -41.32
C ILE A 5 50.64 15.78 -39.85
N ALA A 6 51.29 16.87 -39.39
CA ALA A 6 51.06 17.41 -38.03
C ALA A 6 49.64 17.97 -37.85
N LYS A 7 48.99 18.53 -38.88
CA LYS A 7 47.63 19.02 -38.85
C LYS A 7 46.60 17.89 -38.79
N PHE A 8 46.89 16.78 -39.49
CA PHE A 8 46.00 15.60 -39.45
C PHE A 8 46.04 14.89 -38.08
N PHE A 9 47.19 14.81 -37.42
CA PHE A 9 47.31 14.26 -36.09
C PHE A 9 46.64 15.14 -35.01
N ALA A 10 46.71 16.46 -35.12
CA ALA A 10 46.05 17.37 -34.18
C ALA A 10 44.52 17.32 -34.28
N VAL A 11 43.96 17.19 -35.48
CA VAL A 11 42.54 17.02 -35.70
C VAL A 11 42.03 15.64 -35.23
N ALA A 12 42.82 14.57 -35.43
CA ALA A 12 42.50 13.23 -34.94
C ALA A 12 42.54 13.15 -33.42
N LEU A 13 43.47 13.84 -32.73
CA LEU A 13 43.53 13.91 -31.29
C LEU A 13 42.35 14.71 -30.68
N ILE A 14 41.90 15.76 -31.35
CA ILE A 14 40.72 16.53 -30.90
C ILE A 14 39.43 15.73 -31.12
N ALA A 15 39.34 14.94 -32.20
CA ALA A 15 38.19 14.07 -32.44
C ALA A 15 38.10 12.87 -31.45
N LEU A 16 39.27 12.40 -30.98
CA LEU A 16 39.31 11.32 -29.93
C LEU A 16 39.05 11.86 -28.51
N SER A 17 39.27 13.16 -28.26
CA SER A 17 38.99 13.77 -26.96
C SER A 17 37.54 14.18 -26.73
N ILE A 18 36.69 14.17 -27.78
CA ILE A 18 35.26 14.47 -27.67
C ILE A 18 34.43 13.22 -27.34
N SER A 19 35.03 12.01 -27.37
CA SER A 19 34.31 10.75 -27.21
C SER A 19 34.16 10.25 -25.78
N ASN A 20 34.65 10.96 -24.79
CA ASN A 20 34.57 10.59 -23.40
C ASN A 20 34.09 11.75 -22.51
N ILE A 21 32.97 12.38 -22.88
CA ILE A 21 32.14 12.91 -21.81
C ILE A 21 31.45 11.68 -21.22
N ALA A 22 32.01 11.15 -20.16
CA ALA A 22 31.34 10.18 -19.34
C ALA A 22 29.98 10.83 -18.98
N LYS A 23 28.91 10.38 -19.63
CA LYS A 23 27.57 10.80 -19.26
C LYS A 23 27.43 10.37 -17.81
N SER A 24 27.42 11.31 -16.90
CA SER A 24 27.18 11.00 -15.49
C SER A 24 25.93 10.15 -15.43
N GLU A 25 26.04 8.96 -14.87
CA GLU A 25 24.90 8.09 -14.67
C GLU A 25 23.92 8.80 -13.73
N THR A 26 22.67 8.91 -14.14
CA THR A 26 21.62 9.47 -13.31
C THR A 26 21.08 8.34 -12.44
N VAL A 27 21.13 8.49 -11.12
CA VAL A 27 20.58 7.53 -10.18
C VAL A 27 19.23 8.05 -9.68
N ILE A 28 18.18 7.23 -9.83
CA ILE A 28 16.85 7.46 -9.27
C ILE A 28 16.68 6.54 -8.06
N LYS A 29 16.49 7.12 -6.90
CA LYS A 29 16.24 6.38 -5.65
C LYS A 29 14.75 6.15 -5.46
N VAL A 30 14.37 4.89 -5.35
CA VAL A 30 12.98 4.45 -5.14
C VAL A 30 12.88 3.72 -3.82
N ALA A 31 11.85 4.02 -3.05
CA ALA A 31 11.61 3.35 -1.77
C ALA A 31 10.14 3.01 -1.55
N ASP A 32 9.88 1.84 -0.99
CA ASP A 32 8.54 1.41 -0.58
C ASP A 32 8.57 0.57 0.71
N PHE A 33 7.36 0.16 1.16
CA PHE A 33 7.13 -0.64 2.36
C PHE A 33 6.76 -2.10 2.09
N GLN A 34 7.04 -2.62 0.89
CA GLN A 34 6.63 -3.95 0.44
C GLN A 34 7.67 -5.06 0.73
N ALA A 35 8.57 -4.83 1.70
CA ALA A 35 9.58 -5.84 2.04
C ALA A 35 8.93 -7.14 2.53
N GLY A 36 9.33 -8.24 1.92
CA GLY A 36 8.80 -9.57 2.23
C GLY A 36 7.60 -10.00 1.35
N VAL A 37 7.07 -9.12 0.51
CA VAL A 37 6.01 -9.45 -0.46
C VAL A 37 6.66 -9.92 -1.76
N GLY A 38 7.03 -11.20 -1.81
CA GLY A 38 7.88 -11.77 -2.87
C GLY A 38 7.36 -11.57 -4.30
N GLY A 39 6.04 -11.59 -4.51
CA GLY A 39 5.44 -11.34 -5.82
C GLY A 39 5.69 -9.92 -6.31
N ILE A 40 5.53 -8.93 -5.46
CA ILE A 40 5.76 -7.50 -5.75
C ILE A 40 7.26 -7.26 -5.99
N THR A 41 8.13 -7.80 -5.14
CA THR A 41 9.59 -7.66 -5.29
C THR A 41 10.06 -8.13 -6.66
N ASN A 42 9.56 -9.27 -7.14
CA ASN A 42 9.93 -9.79 -8.46
C ASN A 42 9.41 -8.91 -9.59
N ALA A 43 8.17 -8.44 -9.52
CA ALA A 43 7.60 -7.54 -10.52
C ALA A 43 8.39 -6.22 -10.64
N TYR A 44 8.78 -5.63 -9.54
CA TYR A 44 9.61 -4.42 -9.57
C TYR A 44 11.00 -4.66 -10.15
N ALA A 45 11.61 -5.81 -9.90
CA ALA A 45 12.90 -6.14 -10.52
C ALA A 45 12.79 -6.16 -12.05
N ASP A 46 11.74 -6.78 -12.57
CA ASP A 46 11.49 -6.85 -14.02
C ASP A 46 11.22 -5.44 -14.61
N PHE A 47 10.39 -4.63 -13.95
CA PHE A 47 10.10 -3.26 -14.38
C PHE A 47 11.33 -2.35 -14.35
N ILE A 48 12.20 -2.48 -13.35
CA ILE A 48 13.45 -1.72 -13.27
C ILE A 48 14.38 -2.11 -14.42
N GLU A 49 14.51 -3.39 -14.73
CA GLU A 49 15.33 -3.85 -15.85
C GLU A 49 14.82 -3.28 -17.18
N GLU A 50 13.51 -3.34 -17.44
CA GLU A 50 12.89 -2.76 -18.63
C GLU A 50 13.09 -1.23 -18.71
N PHE A 51 12.89 -0.53 -17.59
CA PHE A 51 13.05 0.91 -17.52
C PHE A 51 14.49 1.34 -17.80
N GLU A 52 15.49 0.69 -17.19
CA GLU A 52 16.89 0.98 -17.39
C GLU A 52 17.33 0.66 -18.83
N ALA A 53 16.80 -0.41 -19.42
CA ALA A 53 17.06 -0.75 -20.82
C ALA A 53 16.51 0.30 -21.79
N ALA A 54 15.33 0.87 -21.48
CA ALA A 54 14.71 1.93 -22.27
C ALA A 54 15.37 3.31 -22.06
N ASN A 55 16.07 3.52 -20.93
CA ASN A 55 16.68 4.79 -20.54
C ASN A 55 18.20 4.68 -20.31
N PRO A 56 19.03 4.53 -21.35
CA PRO A 56 20.48 4.37 -21.20
C PRO A 56 21.14 5.54 -20.45
N GLY A 57 21.86 5.23 -19.38
CA GLY A 57 22.51 6.20 -18.50
C GLY A 57 21.66 6.59 -17.29
N VAL A 58 20.53 5.92 -17.06
CA VAL A 58 19.75 5.98 -15.82
C VAL A 58 19.89 4.66 -15.09
N LYS A 59 20.02 4.74 -13.77
CA LYS A 59 19.99 3.61 -12.84
C LYS A 59 18.92 3.81 -11.77
N VAL A 60 18.28 2.74 -11.34
CA VAL A 60 17.30 2.76 -10.26
C VAL A 60 17.87 2.05 -9.04
N GLU A 61 18.01 2.79 -7.96
CA GLU A 61 18.32 2.23 -6.64
C GLU A 61 17.01 2.03 -5.87
N TYR A 62 16.52 0.78 -5.87
CA TYR A 62 15.27 0.42 -5.21
C TYR A 62 15.53 -0.18 -3.83
N THR A 63 14.90 0.38 -2.80
CA THR A 63 15.00 -0.07 -1.41
C THR A 63 13.62 -0.39 -0.85
N GLN A 64 13.47 -1.59 -0.34
CA GLN A 64 12.26 -2.04 0.33
C GLN A 64 12.44 -2.04 1.84
N TYR A 65 11.41 -1.59 2.54
CA TYR A 65 11.31 -1.57 4.00
C TYR A 65 10.10 -2.40 4.45
N THR A 66 10.07 -2.81 5.70
CA THR A 66 8.80 -3.18 6.33
C THR A 66 7.98 -1.91 6.61
N VAL A 67 6.67 -2.03 6.77
CA VAL A 67 5.79 -0.87 7.10
C VAL A 67 6.33 -0.08 8.30
N VAL A 68 6.74 -0.77 9.36
CA VAL A 68 7.25 -0.13 10.57
C VAL A 68 8.53 0.66 10.30
N THR A 69 9.53 0.03 9.68
CA THR A 69 10.82 0.68 9.40
C THR A 69 10.70 1.77 8.35
N TYR A 70 9.73 1.66 7.43
CA TYR A 70 9.47 2.69 6.43
C TYR A 70 8.92 3.98 7.05
N ASN A 71 7.95 3.85 7.95
CA ASN A 71 7.37 4.99 8.65
C ASN A 71 8.40 5.74 9.51
N GLU A 72 9.34 5.00 10.11
CA GLU A 72 10.44 5.61 10.86
C GLU A 72 11.47 6.31 9.95
N TYR A 73 11.65 5.83 8.74
CA TYR A 73 12.64 6.32 7.77
C TYR A 73 12.16 7.53 6.97
N LEU A 74 10.94 7.48 6.39
CA LEU A 74 10.55 8.37 5.30
C LEU A 74 10.52 9.84 5.71
N LYS A 75 9.79 10.20 6.77
CA LYS A 75 9.61 11.60 7.17
C LYS A 75 10.94 12.29 7.54
N PRO A 76 11.84 11.69 8.34
CA PRO A 76 13.15 12.26 8.60
C PRO A 76 14.01 12.38 7.34
N ALA A 77 13.98 11.40 6.44
CA ALA A 77 14.74 11.42 5.20
C ALA A 77 14.29 12.56 4.26
N LEU A 78 12.98 12.74 4.06
CA LEU A 78 12.42 13.85 3.28
C LEU A 78 12.79 15.22 3.90
N SER A 79 12.60 15.38 5.22
CA SER A 79 12.88 16.63 5.93
C SER A 79 14.36 17.03 5.90
N SER A 80 15.27 16.06 5.82
CA SER A 80 16.71 16.31 5.71
C SER A 80 17.20 16.51 4.26
N GLY A 81 16.32 16.35 3.27
CA GLY A 81 16.69 16.37 1.85
C GLY A 81 17.51 15.16 1.41
N GLN A 82 17.48 14.07 2.16
CA GLN A 82 18.16 12.80 1.87
C GLN A 82 17.16 11.68 1.52
N GLY A 83 15.91 12.04 1.25
CA GLY A 83 14.86 11.11 0.89
C GLY A 83 15.05 10.50 -0.49
N PRO A 84 14.24 9.49 -0.84
CA PRO A 84 14.18 8.94 -2.18
C PRO A 84 13.54 9.94 -3.15
N ASP A 85 13.81 9.76 -4.45
CA ASP A 85 13.22 10.55 -5.54
C ASP A 85 11.77 10.11 -5.83
N VAL A 86 11.50 8.82 -5.68
CA VAL A 86 10.16 8.21 -5.80
C VAL A 86 9.90 7.35 -4.57
N PHE A 87 8.73 7.49 -4.00
CA PHE A 87 8.39 6.78 -2.77
C PHE A 87 6.90 6.47 -2.67
N ALA A 88 6.59 5.36 -2.04
CA ALA A 88 5.23 4.96 -1.77
C ALA A 88 4.67 5.70 -0.54
N VAL A 89 3.40 6.09 -0.61
CA VAL A 89 2.63 6.63 0.52
C VAL A 89 1.22 6.07 0.47
N TYR A 90 0.64 5.86 1.64
CA TYR A 90 -0.79 5.59 1.70
C TYR A 90 -1.58 6.88 1.47
N PRO A 91 -2.71 6.82 0.73
CA PRO A 91 -3.61 7.96 0.64
C PRO A 91 -4.17 8.31 2.04
N GLY A 92 -4.41 9.59 2.27
CA GLY A 92 -4.94 10.07 3.54
C GLY A 92 -4.16 11.25 4.14
N PRO A 93 -4.30 11.51 5.45
CA PRO A 93 -3.69 12.68 6.12
C PRO A 93 -2.16 12.76 6.01
N ASP A 94 -1.46 11.63 5.92
CA ASP A 94 -0.01 11.59 5.76
C ASP A 94 0.45 12.24 4.45
N VAL A 95 -0.36 12.12 3.39
CA VAL A 95 -0.09 12.76 2.10
C VAL A 95 -0.19 14.27 2.21
N ASP A 96 -1.18 14.77 2.94
CA ASP A 96 -1.37 16.22 3.13
C ASP A 96 -0.17 16.84 3.81
N GLU A 97 0.41 16.16 4.80
CA GLU A 97 1.64 16.62 5.45
C GLU A 97 2.80 16.74 4.45
N VAL A 98 2.98 15.73 3.59
CA VAL A 98 4.07 15.70 2.60
C VAL A 98 3.84 16.71 1.47
N VAL A 99 2.59 16.89 1.02
CA VAL A 99 2.18 17.92 0.04
C VAL A 99 2.43 19.31 0.61
N ASN A 100 1.96 19.59 1.82
CA ASN A 100 2.08 20.89 2.48
C ASN A 100 3.55 21.25 2.78
N ALA A 101 4.39 20.26 3.03
CA ALA A 101 5.83 20.43 3.20
C ALA A 101 6.57 20.68 1.86
N GLY A 102 5.89 20.54 0.72
CA GLY A 102 6.48 20.75 -0.61
C GLY A 102 7.41 19.65 -1.07
N HIS A 103 7.24 18.43 -0.55
CA HIS A 103 8.09 17.28 -0.92
C HIS A 103 7.58 16.53 -2.14
N LEU A 104 6.37 16.81 -2.64
CA LEU A 104 5.79 16.14 -3.80
C LEU A 104 5.72 17.03 -5.02
N LEU A 105 6.04 16.46 -6.17
CA LEU A 105 5.82 17.08 -7.45
C LEU A 105 4.33 17.08 -7.80
N ASN A 106 3.81 18.21 -8.28
CA ASN A 106 2.49 18.26 -8.87
C ASN A 106 2.51 17.51 -10.21
N LEU A 107 1.75 16.43 -10.30
CA LEU A 107 1.71 15.53 -11.45
C LEU A 107 0.62 15.92 -12.46
N THR A 108 -0.24 16.88 -12.17
CA THR A 108 -1.42 17.22 -12.97
C THR A 108 -1.07 17.46 -14.45
N ASP A 109 0.01 18.23 -14.70
CA ASP A 109 0.49 18.56 -16.03
C ASP A 109 1.66 17.66 -16.51
N ALA A 110 2.20 16.82 -15.61
CA ALA A 110 3.32 15.94 -15.92
C ALA A 110 2.86 14.60 -16.50
N ILE A 111 1.61 14.21 -16.23
CA ILE A 111 1.01 12.97 -16.73
C ILE A 111 0.50 13.21 -18.15
N ASP A 112 0.99 12.40 -19.08
CA ASP A 112 0.59 12.44 -20.48
C ASP A 112 -0.80 11.80 -20.73
N ASP A 113 -1.26 11.90 -21.98
CA ASP A 113 -2.57 11.38 -22.36
C ASP A 113 -2.64 9.84 -22.36
N GLU A 114 -1.52 9.15 -22.55
CA GLU A 114 -1.41 7.71 -22.46
C GLU A 114 -1.66 7.25 -21.01
N TRP A 115 -0.98 7.88 -20.08
CA TRP A 115 -1.18 7.63 -18.63
C TRP A 115 -2.59 7.94 -18.17
N LYS A 116 -3.14 9.09 -18.59
CA LYS A 116 -4.53 9.47 -18.30
C LYS A 116 -5.53 8.44 -18.83
N SER A 117 -5.28 7.94 -20.05
CA SER A 117 -6.11 6.89 -20.66
C SER A 117 -6.02 5.57 -19.88
N TRP A 118 -4.82 5.22 -19.41
CA TRP A 118 -4.61 4.00 -18.63
C TRP A 118 -5.26 4.07 -17.24
N LEU A 119 -5.15 5.20 -16.55
CA LEU A 119 -5.80 5.42 -15.26
C LEU A 119 -7.32 5.44 -15.36
N GLY A 120 -7.88 5.92 -16.49
CA GLY A 120 -9.31 6.05 -16.70
C GLY A 120 -9.97 6.86 -15.59
N ASP A 121 -11.07 6.35 -15.03
CA ASP A 121 -11.81 7.02 -13.95
C ASP A 121 -11.03 7.10 -12.64
N ASN A 122 -10.01 6.26 -12.44
CA ASN A 122 -9.18 6.27 -11.23
C ASN A 122 -8.41 7.59 -11.05
N ILE A 123 -8.21 8.36 -12.12
CA ILE A 123 -7.58 9.68 -12.02
C ILE A 123 -8.37 10.65 -11.14
N ASN A 124 -9.67 10.41 -10.98
CA ASN A 124 -10.59 11.25 -10.21
C ASN A 124 -10.77 10.79 -8.77
N ILE A 125 -10.05 9.74 -8.33
CA ILE A 125 -10.10 9.28 -6.94
C ILE A 125 -9.65 10.44 -6.03
N PRO A 126 -10.50 10.86 -5.05
CA PRO A 126 -10.18 12.00 -4.19
C PRO A 126 -8.85 11.86 -3.47
N GLU A 127 -8.49 10.64 -3.08
CA GLU A 127 -7.26 10.32 -2.37
C GLU A 127 -5.99 10.64 -3.16
N LEU A 128 -6.05 10.62 -4.49
CA LEU A 128 -4.92 10.98 -5.37
C LEU A 128 -4.80 12.49 -5.60
N ASN A 129 -5.86 13.23 -5.27
CA ASN A 129 -5.99 14.65 -5.57
C ASN A 129 -6.02 15.49 -4.28
N ARG A 130 -5.36 16.64 -4.31
CA ARG A 130 -5.39 17.64 -3.26
C ARG A 130 -5.56 19.01 -3.86
N ASN A 131 -6.62 19.72 -3.47
CA ASN A 131 -6.91 21.06 -3.99
C ASN A 131 -6.97 21.12 -5.52
N GLY A 132 -7.53 20.10 -6.16
CA GLY A 132 -7.64 20.00 -7.62
C GLY A 132 -6.34 19.65 -8.36
N ASN A 133 -5.29 19.27 -7.64
CA ASN A 133 -4.02 18.84 -8.21
C ASN A 133 -3.72 17.39 -7.84
N MET A 134 -3.14 16.66 -8.77
CA MET A 134 -2.70 15.29 -8.56
C MET A 134 -1.26 15.25 -8.07
N TYR A 135 -1.02 14.57 -6.95
CA TYR A 135 0.32 14.43 -6.36
C TYR A 135 0.77 12.98 -6.25
N MET A 136 -0.12 12.03 -6.49
CA MET A 136 0.17 10.60 -6.41
C MET A 136 -0.30 9.89 -7.67
N ALA A 137 0.42 8.84 -8.03
CA ALA A 137 -0.02 7.86 -9.00
C ALA A 137 -0.38 6.56 -8.26
N PRO A 138 -1.48 5.88 -8.60
CA PRO A 138 -1.80 4.61 -7.97
C PRO A 138 -0.75 3.56 -8.37
N GLN A 139 -0.26 2.82 -7.37
CA GLN A 139 0.69 1.74 -7.54
C GLN A 139 -0.02 0.42 -7.80
N ASP A 140 -1.05 0.15 -7.02
CA ASP A 140 -1.87 -1.04 -7.07
C ASP A 140 -3.29 -0.73 -6.59
N ALA A 141 -4.17 -1.70 -6.71
CA ALA A 141 -5.49 -1.71 -6.11
C ALA A 141 -5.71 -3.08 -5.49
N PHE A 142 -6.24 -3.10 -4.29
CA PHE A 142 -6.54 -4.34 -3.58
C PHE A 142 -7.90 -4.22 -2.88
N THR A 143 -8.46 -5.37 -2.56
CA THR A 143 -9.61 -5.51 -1.67
C THR A 143 -9.16 -6.23 -0.42
N GLU A 144 -9.81 -5.95 0.69
CA GLU A 144 -9.56 -6.62 1.96
C GLU A 144 -10.73 -7.51 2.29
N GLU A 145 -10.42 -8.77 2.54
CA GLU A 145 -11.42 -9.79 2.82
C GLU A 145 -10.97 -10.68 3.98
N ILE A 146 -11.92 -11.40 4.54
CA ILE A 146 -11.62 -12.48 5.48
C ILE A 146 -11.35 -13.77 4.69
N TRP A 147 -10.12 -14.23 4.74
CA TRP A 147 -9.68 -15.46 4.08
C TRP A 147 -10.01 -16.68 4.94
N VAL A 148 -10.64 -17.70 4.32
CA VAL A 148 -11.02 -18.93 4.99
C VAL A 148 -10.61 -20.18 4.24
N TYR A 149 -10.26 -21.22 4.94
CA TYR A 149 -10.15 -22.56 4.38
C TYR A 149 -11.54 -23.19 4.29
N LYS A 150 -11.99 -23.48 3.07
CA LYS A 150 -13.35 -24.04 2.82
C LYS A 150 -13.60 -25.34 3.55
N ASP A 151 -12.62 -26.21 3.58
CA ASP A 151 -12.68 -27.49 4.29
C ASP A 151 -12.75 -27.30 5.80
N MET A 152 -12.02 -26.34 6.37
CA MET A 152 -12.11 -26.06 7.80
C MET A 152 -13.49 -25.53 8.18
N ILE A 153 -14.05 -24.61 7.42
CA ILE A 153 -15.42 -24.09 7.64
C ILE A 153 -16.44 -25.25 7.61
N ALA A 154 -16.34 -26.15 6.61
CA ALA A 154 -17.20 -27.33 6.52
C ALA A 154 -17.02 -28.30 7.71
N ASP A 155 -15.79 -28.52 8.14
CA ASP A 155 -15.46 -29.38 9.29
C ASP A 155 -15.97 -28.78 10.63
N LEU A 156 -16.14 -27.46 10.70
CA LEU A 156 -16.79 -26.77 11.82
C LEU A 156 -18.32 -26.85 11.77
N GLY A 157 -18.90 -27.36 10.67
CA GLY A 157 -20.34 -27.54 10.49
C GLY A 157 -21.05 -26.34 9.89
N PHE A 158 -20.32 -25.43 9.24
CA PHE A 158 -20.88 -24.25 8.59
C PHE A 158 -20.79 -24.37 7.05
N GLU A 159 -21.70 -23.72 6.36
CA GLU A 159 -21.68 -23.55 4.92
C GLU A 159 -21.11 -22.16 4.57
N LEU A 160 -20.36 -22.06 3.47
CA LEU A 160 -19.92 -20.75 2.99
C LEU A 160 -21.10 -19.93 2.49
N PRO A 161 -21.12 -18.61 2.70
CA PRO A 161 -22.12 -17.73 2.12
C PRO A 161 -22.11 -17.83 0.60
N ALA A 162 -23.24 -17.57 -0.04
CA ALA A 162 -23.31 -17.49 -1.49
C ALA A 162 -22.47 -16.30 -2.00
N PHE A 163 -22.07 -16.34 -3.27
CA PHE A 163 -21.33 -15.23 -3.87
C PHE A 163 -22.13 -13.92 -3.77
N GLY A 164 -21.51 -12.92 -3.17
CA GLY A 164 -22.12 -11.62 -2.89
C GLY A 164 -22.78 -11.50 -1.50
N ASP A 165 -22.87 -12.61 -0.77
CA ASP A 165 -23.32 -12.63 0.64
C ASP A 165 -22.11 -12.68 1.59
N SER A 166 -22.34 -12.36 2.85
CA SER A 166 -21.32 -12.37 3.91
C SER A 166 -21.85 -13.06 5.15
N TYR A 167 -20.96 -13.60 5.98
CA TYR A 167 -21.33 -13.98 7.34
C TYR A 167 -21.67 -12.74 8.16
N THR A 168 -22.69 -12.84 8.97
CA THR A 168 -23.01 -11.85 10.00
C THR A 168 -22.02 -11.91 11.16
N VAL A 169 -21.98 -10.87 11.99
CA VAL A 169 -21.19 -10.87 13.23
C VAL A 169 -21.54 -12.04 14.15
N ASP A 170 -22.83 -12.42 14.22
CA ASP A 170 -23.27 -13.54 15.03
C ASP A 170 -22.76 -14.88 14.49
N GLU A 171 -22.78 -15.07 13.19
CA GLU A 171 -22.21 -16.27 12.55
C GLU A 171 -20.71 -16.37 12.75
N TRP A 172 -19.97 -15.26 12.62
CA TRP A 172 -18.53 -15.25 12.94
C TRP A 172 -18.24 -15.61 14.38
N ILE A 173 -19.09 -15.18 15.34
CA ILE A 173 -18.98 -15.57 16.74
C ILE A 173 -19.18 -17.08 16.91
N GLU A 174 -20.18 -17.67 16.26
CA GLU A 174 -20.45 -19.12 16.35
C GLU A 174 -19.35 -19.95 15.66
N ILE A 175 -18.86 -19.51 14.50
CA ILE A 175 -17.71 -20.13 13.82
C ILE A 175 -16.47 -20.12 14.73
N SER A 176 -16.17 -18.98 15.35
CA SER A 176 -15.02 -18.85 16.24
C SER A 176 -15.15 -19.71 17.50
N LYS A 177 -16.35 -19.85 18.06
CA LYS A 177 -16.60 -20.77 19.16
C LYS A 177 -16.39 -22.23 18.76
N ALA A 178 -16.87 -22.61 17.58
CA ALA A 178 -16.68 -23.97 17.06
C ALA A 178 -15.22 -24.28 16.78
N ALA A 179 -14.47 -23.31 16.24
CA ALA A 179 -13.03 -23.42 16.02
C ALA A 179 -12.27 -23.65 17.34
N LYS A 180 -12.55 -22.82 18.34
CA LYS A 180 -11.93 -22.94 19.68
C LYS A 180 -12.27 -24.26 20.40
N ALA A 181 -13.44 -24.84 20.17
CA ALA A 181 -13.78 -26.15 20.67
C ALA A 181 -12.93 -27.28 20.04
N LYS A 182 -12.21 -27.00 18.96
CA LYS A 182 -11.26 -27.89 18.29
C LYS A 182 -9.79 -27.44 18.45
N ASP A 183 -9.51 -26.60 19.45
CA ASP A 183 -8.19 -26.06 19.75
C ASP A 183 -7.61 -25.19 18.59
N LEU A 184 -8.48 -24.62 17.74
CA LEU A 184 -8.11 -23.62 16.72
C LEU A 184 -8.27 -22.21 17.27
N ASP A 185 -7.52 -21.26 16.74
CA ASP A 185 -7.53 -19.88 17.25
C ASP A 185 -8.81 -19.08 16.92
N GLY A 186 -9.60 -19.50 15.97
CA GLY A 186 -10.75 -18.77 15.46
C GLY A 186 -10.31 -17.70 14.45
N LEU A 187 -10.91 -16.53 14.48
CA LEU A 187 -10.55 -15.46 13.57
C LEU A 187 -9.20 -14.86 13.95
N MET A 188 -8.24 -14.92 13.01
CA MET A 188 -6.91 -14.34 13.18
C MET A 188 -6.90 -12.86 12.86
N PHE A 189 -6.15 -12.09 13.66
CA PHE A 189 -6.10 -10.66 13.55
C PHE A 189 -4.74 -10.14 14.04
N GLY A 190 -4.08 -9.28 13.23
CA GLY A 190 -2.74 -8.76 13.53
C GLY A 190 -2.76 -7.25 13.74
N PRO A 191 -3.22 -6.74 14.90
CA PRO A 191 -3.45 -5.31 15.09
C PRO A 191 -2.21 -4.47 15.41
N VAL A 192 -1.02 -5.07 15.50
CA VAL A 192 0.23 -4.31 15.71
C VAL A 192 0.48 -3.32 14.55
N GLU A 193 0.16 -3.70 13.33
CA GLU A 193 0.19 -2.81 12.18
C GLU A 193 -1.09 -1.97 12.08
N GLN A 194 -1.61 -1.43 13.04
CA GLN A 194 -2.76 -0.53 13.20
C GLN A 194 -3.77 -0.46 12.02
N TRP A 195 -3.30 -0.52 10.77
CA TRP A 195 -4.12 -0.50 9.57
C TRP A 195 -5.16 -1.63 9.55
N CYS A 196 -4.82 -2.84 10.00
CA CYS A 196 -5.77 -3.95 10.11
C CYS A 196 -7.01 -3.60 10.95
N VAL A 197 -6.80 -2.83 12.04
CA VAL A 197 -7.90 -2.37 12.90
C VAL A 197 -8.76 -1.35 12.17
N PHE A 198 -8.10 -0.41 11.48
CA PHE A 198 -8.79 0.66 10.78
C PHE A 198 -9.59 0.14 9.60
N ASP A 199 -9.01 -0.73 8.78
CA ASP A 199 -9.67 -1.27 7.60
C ASP A 199 -10.82 -2.20 7.98
N GLY A 200 -10.67 -3.00 9.01
CA GLY A 200 -11.78 -3.77 9.58
C GLY A 200 -12.90 -2.86 10.09
N PHE A 201 -12.57 -1.75 10.76
CA PHE A 201 -13.55 -0.75 11.18
C PHE A 201 -14.23 -0.08 9.98
N ALA A 202 -13.47 0.31 8.95
CA ALA A 202 -13.98 0.88 7.72
C ALA A 202 -14.97 -0.07 7.03
N ASN A 203 -14.67 -1.36 6.98
CA ASN A 203 -15.57 -2.37 6.44
C ASN A 203 -16.90 -2.42 7.19
N PHE A 204 -16.89 -2.38 8.52
CA PHE A 204 -18.13 -2.33 9.31
C PHE A 204 -18.91 -1.03 9.10
N VAL A 205 -18.25 0.11 8.99
CA VAL A 205 -18.88 1.41 8.70
C VAL A 205 -19.56 1.39 7.34
N ASN A 206 -18.87 0.89 6.32
CA ASN A 206 -19.33 0.94 4.92
C ASN A 206 -20.45 -0.07 4.63
N GLN A 207 -20.53 -1.17 5.37
CA GLN A 207 -21.57 -2.19 5.18
C GLN A 207 -22.90 -1.86 5.88
N GLY A 208 -22.89 -0.87 6.76
CA GLY A 208 -23.91 -0.77 7.78
C GLY A 208 -25.25 -0.23 7.31
N ASN A 209 -25.32 0.67 6.34
CA ASN A 209 -26.59 1.30 6.01
C ASN A 209 -26.58 1.99 4.63
N PRO A 210 -27.51 1.61 3.72
CA PRO A 210 -27.65 2.28 2.43
C PRO A 210 -28.06 3.75 2.51
N ASP A 211 -28.52 4.20 3.68
CA ASP A 211 -28.87 5.60 3.91
C ASP A 211 -27.65 6.50 4.22
N TYR A 212 -26.47 5.90 4.42
CA TYR A 212 -25.24 6.64 4.66
C TYR A 212 -24.37 6.73 3.41
N PRO A 213 -23.63 7.84 3.23
CA PRO A 213 -22.66 7.97 2.14
C PRO A 213 -21.63 6.84 2.21
N THR A 214 -21.26 6.29 1.06
CA THR A 214 -20.24 5.23 0.96
C THR A 214 -18.86 5.71 1.39
N ASP A 215 -18.67 7.01 1.49
CA ASP A 215 -17.43 7.65 1.89
C ASP A 215 -17.55 8.32 3.29
N SER A 216 -18.46 7.84 4.14
CA SER A 216 -18.69 8.38 5.48
C SER A 216 -17.41 8.51 6.32
N LEU A 217 -16.48 7.60 6.13
CA LEU A 217 -15.19 7.63 6.83
C LEU A 217 -14.32 8.79 6.37
N GLY A 218 -14.19 9.00 5.04
CA GLY A 218 -13.50 10.15 4.46
C GLY A 218 -14.10 11.47 4.93
N LEU A 219 -15.42 11.61 4.86
CA LEU A 219 -16.13 12.80 5.34
C LEU A 219 -15.88 13.08 6.83
N ALA A 220 -15.75 12.05 7.67
CA ALA A 220 -15.43 12.22 9.08
C ALA A 220 -13.97 12.61 9.31
N LEU A 221 -13.04 12.05 8.53
CA LEU A 221 -11.62 12.41 8.56
C LEU A 221 -11.41 13.86 8.13
N ASP A 222 -12.14 14.31 7.12
CA ASP A 222 -12.12 15.70 6.65
C ASP A 222 -12.87 16.68 7.57
N GLY A 223 -13.57 16.16 8.59
CA GLY A 223 -14.33 16.96 9.55
C GLY A 223 -15.67 17.46 9.01
N GLU A 224 -16.13 16.95 7.88
CA GLU A 224 -17.41 17.31 7.28
C GLU A 224 -18.60 16.69 8.03
N ILE A 225 -18.41 15.52 8.61
CA ILE A 225 -19.39 14.89 9.51
C ILE A 225 -18.76 14.56 10.86
N SER A 226 -19.58 14.52 11.91
CA SER A 226 -19.14 14.16 13.25
C SER A 226 -18.88 12.66 13.38
N TRP A 227 -17.83 12.29 14.12
CA TRP A 227 -17.58 10.91 14.53
C TRP A 227 -18.67 10.33 15.46
N ASP A 228 -19.54 11.19 16.00
CA ASP A 228 -20.68 10.77 16.82
C ASP A 228 -21.92 10.45 15.97
N GLN A 229 -21.74 9.62 14.93
CA GLN A 229 -22.80 9.11 14.08
C GLN A 229 -23.13 7.66 14.40
N PRO A 230 -24.38 7.20 14.14
CA PRO A 230 -24.76 5.81 14.39
C PRO A 230 -23.87 4.75 13.74
N MET A 231 -23.46 4.95 12.48
CA MET A 231 -22.62 3.98 11.75
C MET A 231 -21.29 3.69 12.47
N PHE A 232 -20.66 4.73 13.03
CA PHE A 232 -19.38 4.55 13.76
C PHE A 232 -19.60 3.83 15.07
N ARG A 233 -20.71 4.14 15.79
CA ARG A 233 -21.05 3.42 17.02
C ARG A 233 -21.41 1.97 16.75
N ASP A 234 -22.14 1.68 15.67
CA ASP A 234 -22.53 0.32 15.29
C ASP A 234 -21.31 -0.52 14.90
N ALA A 235 -20.36 0.06 14.17
CA ALA A 235 -19.09 -0.58 13.87
C ALA A 235 -18.30 -0.92 15.17
N LEU A 236 -18.16 0.04 16.08
CA LEU A 236 -17.51 -0.21 17.39
C LEU A 236 -18.26 -1.23 18.25
N ASN A 237 -19.58 -1.23 18.21
CA ASN A 237 -20.40 -2.22 18.91
C ASN A 237 -20.22 -3.61 18.31
N ALA A 238 -20.04 -3.74 16.99
CA ALA A 238 -19.73 -5.02 16.35
C ALA A 238 -18.38 -5.56 16.83
N TYR A 239 -17.34 -4.73 16.86
CA TYR A 239 -16.04 -5.10 17.43
C TYR A 239 -16.15 -5.52 18.89
N LYS A 240 -16.82 -4.70 19.69
CA LYS A 240 -17.01 -5.01 21.10
C LYS A 240 -17.74 -6.33 21.30
N LYS A 241 -18.80 -6.59 20.54
CA LYS A 241 -19.56 -7.84 20.59
C LYS A 241 -18.68 -9.06 20.27
N MET A 242 -17.85 -8.97 19.22
CA MET A 242 -16.91 -10.02 18.85
C MET A 242 -15.83 -10.23 19.94
N HIS A 243 -15.30 -9.15 20.49
CA HIS A 243 -14.33 -9.20 21.57
C HIS A 243 -14.92 -9.85 22.84
N ASP A 244 -16.08 -9.42 23.29
CA ASP A 244 -16.75 -9.94 24.48
C ASP A 244 -17.12 -11.43 24.31
N ALA A 245 -17.39 -11.87 23.08
CA ALA A 245 -17.61 -13.27 22.75
C ALA A 245 -16.30 -14.09 22.63
N GLY A 246 -15.15 -13.43 22.74
CA GLY A 246 -13.85 -14.05 22.67
C GLY A 246 -13.49 -14.55 21.27
N VAL A 247 -13.93 -13.87 20.21
CA VAL A 247 -13.60 -14.25 18.81
C VAL A 247 -12.10 -14.26 18.58
N TRP A 248 -11.40 -13.25 19.09
CA TRP A 248 -9.94 -13.16 19.03
C TRP A 248 -9.27 -13.80 20.24
N ARG A 249 -7.99 -14.11 20.08
CA ARG A 249 -7.15 -14.53 21.21
C ARG A 249 -6.91 -13.36 22.16
N ALA A 250 -6.67 -13.67 23.42
CA ALA A 250 -6.36 -12.63 24.43
C ALA A 250 -5.02 -11.90 24.14
N ASP A 251 -4.08 -12.58 23.47
CA ASP A 251 -2.77 -12.05 23.10
C ASP A 251 -2.71 -11.45 21.69
N SER A 252 -3.82 -11.43 20.96
CA SER A 252 -3.87 -10.92 19.57
C SER A 252 -3.45 -9.46 19.46
N LEU A 253 -3.65 -8.63 20.49
CA LEU A 253 -3.22 -7.23 20.49
C LEU A 253 -1.71 -7.04 20.32
N GLY A 254 -0.89 -8.05 20.63
CA GLY A 254 0.56 -8.06 20.41
C GLY A 254 0.99 -8.79 19.15
N MET A 255 0.05 -9.26 18.34
CA MET A 255 0.33 -10.05 17.14
C MET A 255 0.51 -9.13 15.94
N ASP A 256 1.62 -9.28 15.21
CA ASP A 256 1.77 -8.66 13.91
C ASP A 256 1.03 -9.47 12.82
N TYR A 257 0.60 -8.75 11.79
CA TYR A 257 -0.14 -9.35 10.69
C TYR A 257 0.76 -10.17 9.77
N GLN A 258 1.88 -9.61 9.34
CA GLN A 258 2.67 -10.16 8.22
C GLN A 258 3.38 -11.46 8.57
N VAL A 259 3.79 -11.65 9.80
CA VAL A 259 4.56 -12.83 10.23
C VAL A 259 3.72 -13.75 11.12
N GLN A 260 3.12 -13.19 12.17
CA GLN A 260 2.47 -14.03 13.19
C GLN A 260 1.06 -14.45 12.78
N ALA A 261 0.18 -13.49 12.43
CA ALA A 261 -1.20 -13.84 12.07
C ALA A 261 -1.25 -14.62 10.75
N TRP A 262 -0.50 -14.16 9.74
CA TRP A 262 -0.40 -14.83 8.46
C TRP A 262 0.27 -16.19 8.54
N GLY A 263 1.34 -16.33 9.35
CA GLY A 263 2.00 -17.63 9.61
C GLY A 263 1.05 -18.65 10.20
N LYS A 264 0.31 -18.27 11.23
CA LYS A 264 -0.71 -19.13 11.87
C LYS A 264 -1.83 -19.54 10.91
N TRP A 265 -2.28 -18.61 10.07
CA TRP A 265 -3.27 -18.93 9.06
C TRP A 265 -2.72 -19.94 8.02
N ILE A 266 -1.50 -19.76 7.52
CA ILE A 266 -0.83 -20.72 6.61
C ILE A 266 -0.72 -22.09 7.27
N ASP A 267 -0.37 -22.13 8.55
CA ASP A 267 -0.23 -23.38 9.32
C ASP A 267 -1.60 -23.98 9.75
N ARG A 268 -2.70 -23.36 9.33
CA ARG A 268 -4.08 -23.79 9.58
C ARG A 268 -4.43 -23.88 11.07
N GLU A 269 -3.91 -22.94 11.85
CA GLU A 269 -4.18 -22.85 13.29
C GLU A 269 -5.47 -22.07 13.60
N GLY A 270 -6.09 -21.45 12.59
CA GLY A 270 -7.35 -20.73 12.70
C GLY A 270 -7.99 -20.41 11.37
#